data_8e406e48aeae5ad8f450ff729f298dfe
#
_entry.id   8e406e48aeae5ad8f450ff729f298dfe
#
_cell.length_a   1.000
_cell.length_b   1.000
_cell.length_c   1.000
_cell.angle_alpha   90.00
_cell.angle_beta   90.00
_cell.angle_gamma   90.00
#
_symmetry.space_group_name_H-M   'P 1'
#
loop_
_entity.id
_entity.type
_entity.pdbx_description
1 polymer ?
#
loop_
_entity_poly.entity_id
_entity_poly.type
_entity_poly.pdbx_seq_one_letter_code
_entity_poly.pdbx_strand_id
1 'polypeptide(L)'
;MKLTLHGHDDRYAVEQLQLSLFPDNTEGEAVSSLHRGKVWLTAVTKITVNGVTATATRRIKAADETVRLRRRALQQSYYLAAKQLLPVTPPWGALAGVRPTKITTKHLLEGGTPKSADELLRDVYYVTDDRRRLAIDCSVSTVRAVNMLQPSDLSLYVGIPFCPTRCTYCS
;
A
#
# COMPACT_ATOMS: atom_id res chain seq x y z
N MET A 1 -13.85 3.08 -13.25
CA MET A 1 -14.61 2.40 -12.17
C MET A 1 -15.11 3.42 -11.15
N LYS A 2 -16.40 3.38 -10.76
CA LYS A 2 -16.99 4.30 -9.77
C LYS A 2 -16.64 3.86 -8.35
N LEU A 3 -16.12 4.79 -7.50
CA LEU A 3 -15.84 4.53 -6.09
C LEU A 3 -16.83 5.25 -5.19
N THR A 4 -17.53 4.50 -4.32
CA THR A 4 -18.43 5.01 -3.30
C THR A 4 -17.88 4.70 -1.91
N LEU A 5 -17.94 5.67 -0.99
CA LEU A 5 -17.44 5.55 0.38
C LEU A 5 -18.59 5.64 1.37
N HIS A 6 -18.57 4.79 2.41
CA HIS A 6 -19.54 4.81 3.51
C HIS A 6 -18.81 4.76 4.87
N GLY A 7 -19.11 5.71 5.75
CA GLY A 7 -18.60 5.75 7.12
C GLY A 7 -17.12 6.15 7.25
N HIS A 8 -16.48 6.63 6.16
CA HIS A 8 -15.14 7.21 6.14
C HIS A 8 -14.94 8.16 4.95
N ASP A 9 -13.90 8.99 5.04
CA ASP A 9 -13.50 9.99 4.03
C ASP A 9 -12.11 9.72 3.44
N ASP A 10 -11.49 8.58 3.72
CA ASP A 10 -10.15 8.20 3.28
C ASP A 10 -10.09 7.85 1.77
N ARG A 11 -10.73 8.69 0.92
CA ARG A 11 -10.83 8.49 -0.54
C ARG A 11 -9.47 8.23 -1.19
N TYR A 12 -8.51 9.11 -0.94
CA TYR A 12 -7.19 9.02 -1.57
C TYR A 12 -6.52 7.66 -1.36
N ALA A 13 -6.60 7.11 -0.13
CA ALA A 13 -5.97 5.85 0.19
C ALA A 13 -6.55 4.66 -0.61
N VAL A 14 -7.86 4.66 -0.84
CA VAL A 14 -8.56 3.59 -1.57
C VAL A 14 -8.45 3.80 -3.08
N GLU A 15 -8.61 5.04 -3.55
CA GLU A 15 -8.59 5.40 -4.97
C GLU A 15 -7.22 5.15 -5.62
N GLN A 16 -6.11 5.44 -4.92
CA GLN A 16 -4.77 5.11 -5.41
C GLN A 16 -4.58 3.60 -5.60
N LEU A 17 -5.12 2.80 -4.71
CA LEU A 17 -5.08 1.35 -4.85
C LEU A 17 -5.98 0.89 -6.00
N GLN A 18 -7.17 1.47 -6.15
CA GLN A 18 -8.07 1.22 -7.28
C GLN A 18 -7.38 1.47 -8.62
N LEU A 19 -6.76 2.64 -8.79
CA LEU A 19 -6.05 3.01 -10.01
C LEU A 19 -4.88 2.05 -10.32
N SER A 20 -4.19 1.58 -9.29
CA SER A 20 -3.08 0.62 -9.44
C SER A 20 -3.55 -0.77 -9.84
N LEU A 21 -4.68 -1.22 -9.31
CA LEU A 21 -5.19 -2.59 -9.51
C LEU A 21 -6.08 -2.72 -10.77
N PHE A 22 -6.76 -1.64 -11.16
CA PHE A 22 -7.67 -1.58 -12.30
C PHE A 22 -7.38 -0.36 -13.17
N PRO A 23 -6.17 -0.25 -13.77
CA PRO A 23 -5.76 0.95 -14.50
C PRO A 23 -6.63 1.21 -15.73
N ASP A 24 -7.03 0.16 -16.44
CA ASP A 24 -7.77 0.24 -17.70
C ASP A 24 -9.28 0.03 -17.53
N ASN A 25 -9.75 -0.17 -16.33
CA ASN A 25 -11.14 -0.50 -16.09
C ASN A 25 -11.99 0.76 -15.92
N THR A 26 -12.73 1.07 -16.96
CA THR A 26 -13.70 2.16 -16.96
C THR A 26 -15.08 1.71 -16.50
N GLU A 27 -15.41 0.42 -16.61
CA GLU A 27 -16.69 -0.15 -16.20
C GLU A 27 -16.59 -0.93 -14.89
N GLY A 28 -17.54 -0.71 -13.99
CA GLY A 28 -17.61 -1.35 -12.69
C GLY A 28 -17.73 -0.36 -11.54
N GLU A 29 -17.98 -0.91 -10.38
CA GLU A 29 -18.15 -0.14 -9.16
C GLU A 29 -17.43 -0.77 -7.96
N ALA A 30 -16.97 0.09 -7.08
CA ALA A 30 -16.41 -0.30 -5.80
C ALA A 30 -17.10 0.47 -4.67
N VAL A 31 -17.45 -0.24 -3.61
CA VAL A 31 -18.00 0.35 -2.38
C VAL A 31 -17.04 0.01 -1.25
N SER A 32 -16.46 1.04 -0.63
CA SER A 32 -15.61 0.91 0.55
C SER A 32 -16.35 1.45 1.77
N SER A 33 -16.54 0.62 2.77
CA SER A 33 -17.34 0.93 3.96
C SER A 33 -16.54 0.74 5.24
N LEU A 34 -16.74 1.61 6.21
CA LEU A 34 -16.13 1.51 7.54
C LEU A 34 -17.25 1.53 8.61
N HIS A 35 -17.35 0.44 9.34
CA HIS A 35 -18.32 0.27 10.42
C HIS A 35 -17.64 0.36 11.78
N ARG A 36 -18.12 1.28 12.63
CA ARG A 36 -17.60 1.50 13.98
C ARG A 36 -18.47 0.77 15.00
N GLY A 37 -17.94 -0.34 15.54
CA GLY A 37 -18.54 -1.03 16.68
C GLY A 37 -17.84 -0.68 18.00
N LYS A 38 -18.36 -1.16 19.10
CA LYS A 38 -17.76 -0.95 20.43
C LYS A 38 -16.38 -1.58 20.58
N VAL A 39 -16.14 -2.74 19.97
CA VAL A 39 -14.89 -3.51 20.08
C VAL A 39 -14.08 -3.46 18.79
N TRP A 40 -14.75 -3.45 17.64
CA TRP A 40 -14.12 -3.59 16.35
C TRP A 40 -14.45 -2.43 15.41
N LEU A 41 -13.44 -1.96 14.74
CA LEU A 41 -13.55 -1.16 13.52
C LEU A 41 -13.45 -2.13 12.35
N THR A 42 -14.49 -2.18 11.52
CA THR A 42 -14.62 -3.15 10.43
C THR A 42 -14.64 -2.44 9.09
N ALA A 43 -13.59 -2.66 8.29
CA ALA A 43 -13.53 -2.21 6.90
C ALA A 43 -14.09 -3.32 5.99
N VAL A 44 -15.03 -2.97 5.14
CA VAL A 44 -15.65 -3.87 4.16
C VAL A 44 -15.55 -3.25 2.80
N THR A 45 -15.07 -4.01 1.82
CA THR A 45 -15.04 -3.60 0.42
C THR A 45 -15.80 -4.58 -0.44
N LYS A 46 -16.68 -4.06 -1.29
CA LYS A 46 -17.39 -4.79 -2.34
C LYS A 46 -16.99 -4.20 -3.69
N ILE A 47 -16.53 -5.03 -4.61
CA ILE A 47 -16.12 -4.63 -5.97
C ILE A 47 -16.91 -5.46 -6.96
N THR A 48 -17.49 -4.80 -7.96
CA THR A 48 -18.19 -5.45 -9.08
C THR A 48 -17.51 -5.02 -10.39
N VAL A 49 -17.02 -5.99 -11.15
CA VAL A 49 -16.37 -5.80 -12.45
C VAL A 49 -16.95 -6.83 -13.42
N ASN A 50 -17.40 -6.39 -14.59
CA ASN A 50 -17.98 -7.27 -15.62
C ASN A 50 -19.08 -8.20 -15.08
N GLY A 51 -19.92 -7.70 -14.18
CA GLY A 51 -20.99 -8.48 -13.53
C GLY A 51 -20.55 -9.44 -12.43
N VAL A 52 -19.25 -9.62 -12.20
CA VAL A 52 -18.73 -10.45 -11.11
C VAL A 52 -18.47 -9.60 -9.87
N THR A 53 -18.95 -10.06 -8.73
CA THR A 53 -18.81 -9.34 -7.46
C THR A 53 -17.92 -10.11 -6.48
N ALA A 54 -16.97 -9.40 -5.88
CA ALA A 54 -16.15 -9.88 -4.79
C ALA A 54 -16.30 -8.98 -3.55
N THR A 55 -16.18 -9.58 -2.37
CA THR A 55 -16.27 -8.86 -1.10
C THR A 55 -15.17 -9.34 -0.16
N ALA A 56 -14.58 -8.40 0.57
CA ALA A 56 -13.61 -8.72 1.61
C ALA A 56 -13.75 -7.79 2.82
N THR A 57 -13.34 -8.29 3.97
CA THR A 57 -13.46 -7.62 5.26
C THR A 57 -12.12 -7.62 5.99
N ARG A 58 -11.81 -6.51 6.67
CA ARG A 58 -10.72 -6.40 7.63
C ARG A 58 -11.20 -5.73 8.91
N ARG A 59 -10.66 -6.19 10.04
CA ARG A 59 -10.98 -5.66 11.36
C ARG A 59 -9.73 -5.24 12.10
N ILE A 60 -9.83 -4.16 12.83
CA ILE A 60 -8.87 -3.74 13.85
C ILE A 60 -9.63 -3.49 15.15
N LYS A 61 -8.97 -3.61 16.30
CA LYS A 61 -9.61 -3.23 17.57
C LYS A 61 -9.88 -1.73 17.56
N ALA A 62 -11.08 -1.34 18.01
CA ALA A 62 -11.45 0.07 18.06
C ALA A 62 -10.53 0.87 19.00
N ALA A 63 -10.04 0.24 20.06
CA ALA A 63 -9.07 0.85 21.00
C ALA A 63 -7.71 1.18 20.34
N ASP A 64 -7.33 0.45 19.29
CA ASP A 64 -6.04 0.63 18.60
C ASP A 64 -6.18 1.57 17.37
N GLU A 65 -7.35 2.21 17.17
CA GLU A 65 -7.60 3.06 16.01
C GLU A 65 -6.60 4.21 15.92
N THR A 66 -5.85 4.23 14.84
CA THR A 66 -5.07 5.37 14.35
C THR A 66 -5.42 5.60 12.89
N VAL A 67 -5.18 6.80 12.37
CA VAL A 67 -5.36 7.10 10.95
C VAL A 67 -4.61 6.08 10.07
N ARG A 68 -3.39 5.70 10.48
CA ARG A 68 -2.56 4.73 9.77
C ARG A 68 -3.20 3.32 9.75
N LEU A 69 -3.66 2.83 10.90
CA LEU A 69 -4.27 1.50 11.00
C LEU A 69 -5.62 1.44 10.29
N ARG A 70 -6.43 2.49 10.39
CA ARG A 70 -7.69 2.62 9.67
C ARG A 70 -7.47 2.56 8.15
N ARG A 71 -6.59 3.40 7.60
CA ARG A 71 -6.25 3.40 6.17
C ARG A 71 -5.71 2.05 5.71
N ARG A 72 -4.87 1.42 6.51
CA ARG A 72 -4.37 0.08 6.23
C ARG A 72 -5.50 -0.95 6.14
N ALA A 73 -6.45 -0.95 7.08
CA ALA A 73 -7.59 -1.87 7.06
C ALA A 73 -8.46 -1.67 5.80
N LEU A 74 -8.70 -0.42 5.40
CA LEU A 74 -9.41 -0.07 4.16
C LEU A 74 -8.66 -0.58 2.92
N GLN A 75 -7.36 -0.33 2.83
CA GLN A 75 -6.53 -0.81 1.71
C GLN A 75 -6.46 -2.34 1.66
N GLN A 76 -6.33 -2.99 2.80
CA GLN A 76 -6.33 -4.46 2.89
C GLN A 76 -7.66 -5.06 2.45
N SER A 77 -8.80 -4.52 2.90
CA SER A 77 -10.12 -5.01 2.47
C SER A 77 -10.31 -4.81 0.97
N TYR A 78 -9.86 -3.67 0.43
CA TYR A 78 -9.93 -3.39 -1.00
C TYR A 78 -9.08 -4.38 -1.81
N TYR A 79 -7.82 -4.54 -1.45
CA TYR A 79 -6.91 -5.48 -2.12
C TYR A 79 -7.45 -6.91 -2.12
N LEU A 80 -7.94 -7.38 -0.97
CA LEU A 80 -8.46 -8.74 -0.84
C LEU A 80 -9.75 -8.99 -1.65
N ALA A 81 -10.59 -7.98 -1.82
CA ALA A 81 -11.72 -8.05 -2.74
C ALA A 81 -11.23 -8.05 -4.20
N ALA A 82 -10.34 -7.10 -4.55
CA ALA A 82 -9.80 -6.98 -5.89
C ALA A 82 -9.06 -8.25 -6.36
N LYS A 83 -8.25 -8.86 -5.48
CA LYS A 83 -7.50 -10.07 -5.78
C LYS A 83 -8.37 -11.24 -6.27
N GLN A 84 -9.63 -11.31 -5.85
CA GLN A 84 -10.56 -12.36 -6.30
C GLN A 84 -11.04 -12.15 -7.75
N LEU A 85 -10.89 -10.95 -8.28
CA LEU A 85 -11.34 -10.56 -9.62
C LEU A 85 -10.19 -10.41 -10.62
N LEU A 86 -8.96 -10.31 -10.14
CA LEU A 86 -7.78 -10.10 -10.97
C LEU A 86 -7.20 -11.43 -11.44
N PRO A 87 -6.81 -11.54 -12.72
CA PRO A 87 -6.24 -12.77 -13.30
C PRO A 87 -4.83 -13.06 -12.75
N VAL A 88 -4.11 -12.04 -12.28
CA VAL A 88 -2.74 -12.14 -11.79
C VAL A 88 -2.64 -11.48 -10.41
N THR A 89 -1.88 -12.07 -9.52
CA THR A 89 -1.61 -11.48 -8.20
C THR A 89 -0.76 -10.21 -8.36
N PRO A 90 -1.25 -9.04 -7.92
CA PRO A 90 -0.49 -7.80 -7.97
C PRO A 90 0.81 -7.91 -7.16
N PRO A 91 1.98 -7.60 -7.74
CA PRO A 91 3.27 -7.89 -7.11
C PRO A 91 3.53 -7.08 -5.83
N TRP A 92 2.98 -5.88 -5.72
CA TRP A 92 3.10 -5.04 -4.54
C TRP A 92 1.93 -5.16 -3.55
N GLY A 93 1.01 -6.08 -3.79
CA GLY A 93 -0.10 -6.36 -2.87
C GLY A 93 -0.97 -5.14 -2.61
N ALA A 94 -1.20 -4.85 -1.33
CA ALA A 94 -1.98 -3.70 -0.88
C ALA A 94 -1.17 -2.39 -0.78
N LEU A 95 0.07 -2.36 -1.24
CA LEU A 95 0.87 -1.13 -1.30
C LEU A 95 0.51 -0.34 -2.55
N ALA A 96 -0.03 0.86 -2.36
CA ALA A 96 -0.32 1.79 -3.44
C ALA A 96 0.27 3.17 -3.14
N GLY A 97 0.87 3.80 -4.15
CA GLY A 97 1.42 5.15 -4.07
C GLY A 97 2.54 5.33 -3.05
N VAL A 98 3.14 4.25 -2.56
CA VAL A 98 4.17 4.25 -1.50
C VAL A 98 5.47 3.68 -2.06
N ARG A 99 6.58 4.26 -1.64
CA ARG A 99 7.90 3.67 -1.84
C ARG A 99 8.06 2.50 -0.85
N PRO A 100 8.02 1.22 -1.29
CA PRO A 100 8.01 0.06 -0.38
C PRO A 100 9.26 -0.01 0.50
N THR A 101 10.42 0.41 -0.02
CA THR A 101 11.67 0.49 0.72
C THR A 101 11.61 1.45 1.91
N LYS A 102 10.74 2.47 1.90
CA LYS A 102 10.52 3.33 3.08
C LYS A 102 10.00 2.56 4.29
N ILE A 103 9.13 1.59 4.06
CA ILE A 103 8.52 0.78 5.12
C ILE A 103 9.57 -0.13 5.72
N THR A 104 10.30 -0.86 4.88
CA THR A 104 11.32 -1.82 5.31
C THR A 104 12.54 -1.13 5.90
N THR A 105 13.04 -0.04 5.30
CA THR A 105 14.13 0.75 5.86
C THR A 105 13.79 1.30 7.25
N LYS A 106 12.59 1.88 7.41
CA LYS A 106 12.13 2.36 8.71
C LYS A 106 12.07 1.22 9.74
N HIS A 107 11.51 0.07 9.34
CA HIS A 107 11.41 -1.11 10.21
C HIS A 107 12.80 -1.58 10.68
N LEU A 108 13.79 -1.63 9.77
CA LEU A 108 15.16 -2.01 10.11
C LEU A 108 15.86 -0.99 11.03
N LEU A 109 15.67 0.31 10.76
CA LEU A 109 16.23 1.39 11.61
C LEU A 109 15.62 1.41 13.02
N GLU A 110 14.38 0.94 13.19
CA GLU A 110 13.70 0.79 14.48
C GLU A 110 14.06 -0.53 15.22
N GLY A 111 15.09 -1.24 14.77
CA GLY A 111 15.59 -2.47 15.40
C GLY A 111 14.95 -3.76 14.87
N GLY A 112 14.15 -3.68 13.82
CA GLY A 112 13.63 -4.86 13.13
C GLY A 112 14.72 -5.63 12.39
N THR A 113 14.42 -6.89 12.04
CA THR A 113 15.31 -7.75 11.26
C THR A 113 14.81 -7.89 9.80
N PRO A 114 15.68 -8.30 8.86
CA PRO A 114 15.24 -8.64 7.50
C PRO A 114 14.10 -9.68 7.48
N LYS A 115 14.14 -10.67 8.38
CA LYS A 115 13.08 -11.66 8.54
C LYS A 115 11.75 -11.03 8.96
N SER A 116 11.75 -10.19 9.99
CA SER A 116 10.53 -9.52 10.44
C SER A 116 10.02 -8.47 9.42
N ALA A 117 10.91 -7.90 8.60
CA ALA A 117 10.53 -7.06 7.47
C ALA A 117 9.83 -7.89 6.35
N ASP A 118 10.29 -9.12 6.08
CA ASP A 118 9.63 -10.04 5.15
C ASP A 118 8.23 -10.40 5.65
N GLU A 119 8.11 -10.78 6.91
CA GLU A 119 6.82 -11.09 7.54
C GLU A 119 5.86 -9.90 7.47
N LEU A 120 6.35 -8.68 7.73
CA LEU A 120 5.56 -7.46 7.60
C LEU A 120 5.03 -7.26 6.17
N LEU A 121 5.89 -7.39 5.17
CA LEU A 121 5.49 -7.22 3.77
C LEU A 121 4.53 -8.33 3.30
N ARG A 122 4.76 -9.58 3.73
CA ARG A 122 3.93 -10.73 3.38
C ARG A 122 2.55 -10.66 4.02
N ASP A 123 2.50 -10.52 5.35
CA ASP A 123 1.28 -10.76 6.13
C ASP A 123 0.40 -9.51 6.24
N VAL A 124 1.02 -8.33 6.18
CA VAL A 124 0.30 -7.05 6.30
C VAL A 124 0.03 -6.42 4.95
N TYR A 125 0.98 -6.52 4.02
CA TYR A 125 0.86 -5.85 2.72
C TYR A 125 0.65 -6.78 1.54
N TYR A 126 0.73 -8.11 1.73
CA TYR A 126 0.51 -9.14 0.69
C TYR A 126 1.43 -9.02 -0.53
N VAL A 127 2.64 -8.53 -0.32
CA VAL A 127 3.66 -8.38 -1.36
C VAL A 127 4.19 -9.75 -1.78
N THR A 128 4.43 -9.95 -3.08
CA THR A 128 4.99 -11.20 -3.61
C THR A 128 6.44 -11.41 -3.17
N ASP A 129 6.91 -12.66 -3.22
CA ASP A 129 8.22 -13.07 -2.71
C ASP A 129 9.39 -12.31 -3.38
N ASP A 130 9.38 -12.22 -4.70
CA ASP A 130 10.38 -11.49 -5.50
C ASP A 130 10.47 -10.01 -5.11
N ARG A 131 9.32 -9.36 -4.89
CA ARG A 131 9.25 -7.95 -4.50
C ARG A 131 9.61 -7.73 -3.04
N ARG A 132 9.31 -8.68 -2.17
CA ARG A 132 9.76 -8.63 -0.77
C ARG A 132 11.28 -8.68 -0.68
N ARG A 133 11.91 -9.65 -1.37
CA ARG A 133 13.38 -9.76 -1.44
C ARG A 133 14.01 -8.47 -1.94
N LEU A 134 13.53 -7.96 -3.09
CA LEU A 134 14.03 -6.72 -3.66
C LEU A 134 13.93 -5.54 -2.67
N ALA A 135 12.78 -5.36 -2.03
CA ALA A 135 12.57 -4.27 -1.08
C ALA A 135 13.49 -4.38 0.15
N ILE A 136 13.70 -5.59 0.65
CA ILE A 136 14.58 -5.86 1.79
C ILE A 136 16.04 -5.63 1.43
N ASP A 137 16.51 -6.13 0.29
CA ASP A 137 17.90 -5.95 -0.17
C ASP A 137 18.23 -4.47 -0.36
N CYS A 138 17.33 -3.71 -0.98
CA CYS A 138 17.45 -2.25 -1.09
C CYS A 138 17.49 -1.57 0.28
N SER A 139 16.67 -2.02 1.22
CA SER A 139 16.61 -1.43 2.56
C SER A 139 17.85 -1.74 3.40
N VAL A 140 18.35 -2.97 3.33
CA VAL A 140 19.59 -3.37 3.99
C VAL A 140 20.76 -2.56 3.47
N SER A 141 20.85 -2.39 2.15
CA SER A 141 21.88 -1.56 1.51
C SER A 141 21.78 -0.09 1.94
N THR A 142 20.55 0.43 2.04
CA THR A 142 20.30 1.81 2.52
C THR A 142 20.73 1.97 3.98
N VAL A 143 20.35 1.05 4.87
CA VAL A 143 20.73 1.09 6.29
C VAL A 143 22.23 1.00 6.44
N ARG A 144 22.88 0.12 5.67
CA ARG A 144 24.34 0.01 5.65
C ARG A 144 25.01 1.32 5.24
N ALA A 145 24.53 1.95 4.17
CA ALA A 145 25.05 3.24 3.72
C ALA A 145 24.87 4.34 4.78
N VAL A 146 23.69 4.41 5.40
CA VAL A 146 23.40 5.38 6.48
C VAL A 146 24.35 5.18 7.67
N ASN A 147 24.61 3.94 8.06
CA ASN A 147 25.50 3.62 9.18
C ASN A 147 26.99 3.90 8.88
N MET A 148 27.36 4.09 7.62
CA MET A 148 28.72 4.47 7.22
C MET A 148 28.95 5.99 7.21
N LEU A 149 27.87 6.80 7.25
CA LEU A 149 27.97 8.25 7.23
C LEU A 149 28.68 8.79 8.47
N GLN A 150 29.56 9.76 8.24
CA GLN A 150 30.26 10.50 9.28
C GLN A 150 29.58 11.86 9.51
N PRO A 151 29.74 12.49 10.68
CA PRO A 151 29.17 13.82 10.94
C PRO A 151 29.64 14.91 9.97
N SER A 152 30.77 14.70 9.30
CA SER A 152 31.34 15.60 8.28
C SER A 152 30.82 15.36 6.87
N ASP A 153 30.07 14.27 6.65
CA ASP A 153 29.57 13.93 5.32
C ASP A 153 28.42 14.85 4.90
N LEU A 154 28.44 15.23 3.64
CA LEU A 154 27.42 16.09 3.04
C LEU A 154 26.67 15.33 1.94
N SER A 155 25.38 15.58 1.87
CA SER A 155 24.56 15.10 0.76
C SER A 155 24.24 16.25 -0.19
N LEU A 156 24.57 16.08 -1.48
CA LEU A 156 24.22 17.04 -2.52
C LEU A 156 23.10 16.48 -3.40
N TYR A 157 21.98 17.21 -3.47
CA TYR A 157 20.89 16.91 -4.39
C TYR A 157 20.83 17.96 -5.49
N VAL A 158 21.01 17.54 -6.74
CA VAL A 158 20.88 18.42 -7.91
C VAL A 158 19.59 18.10 -8.63
N GLY A 159 18.61 18.99 -8.50
CA GLY A 159 17.30 18.88 -9.16
C GLY A 159 17.26 19.75 -10.40
N ILE A 160 16.93 19.17 -11.57
CA ILE A 160 16.68 19.90 -12.81
C ILE A 160 15.16 19.86 -13.07
N PRO A 161 14.40 20.94 -12.74
CA PRO A 161 12.94 20.94 -12.83
C PRO A 161 12.41 21.13 -14.27
N PHE A 162 13.32 21.35 -15.22
CA PHE A 162 12.98 21.58 -16.63
C PHE A 162 13.35 20.38 -17.50
N CYS A 163 12.39 19.86 -18.24
CA CYS A 163 12.62 18.83 -19.23
C CYS A 163 12.29 19.36 -20.61
N PRO A 164 13.12 19.10 -21.65
CA PRO A 164 12.82 19.50 -23.04
C PRO A 164 11.61 18.74 -23.61
N THR A 165 11.31 17.56 -23.06
CA THR A 165 10.19 16.71 -23.44
C THR A 165 9.51 16.14 -22.19
N ARG A 166 8.22 15.77 -22.33
CA ARG A 166 7.47 15.08 -21.28
C ARG A 166 7.48 13.58 -21.52
N CYS A 167 8.00 12.81 -20.61
CA CYS A 167 7.95 11.35 -20.66
C CYS A 167 6.52 10.85 -20.42
N THR A 168 6.14 9.73 -21.05
CA THR A 168 4.80 9.13 -20.92
C THR A 168 4.44 8.73 -19.48
N TYR A 169 5.44 8.49 -18.64
CA TYR A 169 5.30 8.12 -17.22
C TYR A 169 5.50 9.31 -16.27
N CYS A 170 5.68 10.51 -16.78
CA CYS A 170 5.91 11.70 -15.93
C CYS A 170 4.57 12.24 -15.41
N SER A 171 4.49 12.37 -14.10
CA SER A 171 3.33 12.95 -13.42
C SER A 171 3.35 14.48 -13.40
#